data_479eea14ca1d3498054aa997a50b2b21
#
_entry.id   479eea14ca1d3498054aa997a50b2b21
#
_cell.length_a   1.000
_cell.length_b   1.000
_cell.length_c   1.000
_cell.angle_alpha   90.00
_cell.angle_beta   90.00
_cell.angle_gamma   90.00
#
_symmetry.space_group_name_H-M   'P 1'
#
loop_
_entity.id
_entity.type
_entity.pdbx_description
1 polymer ?
#
loop_
_entity_poly.entity_id
_entity_poly.type
_entity_poly.pdbx_seq_one_letter_code
_entity_poly.pdbx_strand_id
1 'polypeptide(L)'
;FPPCAGSSRKSRKDIIMEIERKFLVMTPPENYESFPCHEIEQAYLCTEPVIRVRKEDDTCYLTYKSKGLLAREEYNLPLTKEAYTHLLTKADGNILTKKRYLIPVPGREDLTVEFDVFEGKFAGLMLAEIEFTCEEDAREFPPLSWFDRDVTWSGEYQNSRLSKMP
;
A
#
# COMPACT_ATOMS: atom_id res chain seq x y z
N PHE A 1 -17.22 -47.80 14.38
CA PHE A 1 -16.68 -46.44 14.32
C PHE A 1 -16.72 -45.97 12.88
N PRO A 2 -17.40 -44.87 12.54
CA PRO A 2 -17.33 -44.30 11.21
C PRO A 2 -15.97 -43.59 11.00
N PRO A 3 -15.43 -43.56 9.78
CA PRO A 3 -14.16 -42.89 9.53
C PRO A 3 -14.30 -41.38 9.64
N CYS A 4 -13.34 -40.73 10.31
CA CYS A 4 -13.23 -39.31 10.42
C CYS A 4 -13.23 -38.65 9.03
N ALA A 5 -14.19 -37.78 8.80
CA ALA A 5 -14.27 -36.93 7.62
C ALA A 5 -12.97 -36.11 7.50
N GLY A 6 -12.38 -36.18 6.32
CA GLY A 6 -11.13 -35.51 6.01
C GLY A 6 -11.21 -34.01 6.26
N SER A 7 -10.30 -33.51 7.07
CA SER A 7 -10.00 -32.09 7.18
C SER A 7 -9.59 -31.58 5.79
N SER A 8 -10.48 -30.85 5.14
CA SER A 8 -10.13 -30.11 3.94
C SER A 8 -9.08 -29.05 4.34
N ARG A 9 -7.83 -29.28 4.00
CA ARG A 9 -6.79 -28.26 4.06
C ARG A 9 -7.27 -27.10 3.19
N LYS A 10 -7.64 -26.01 3.82
CA LYS A 10 -7.83 -24.72 3.11
C LYS A 10 -6.55 -24.50 2.30
N SER A 11 -6.72 -24.37 1.00
CA SER A 11 -5.60 -24.17 0.08
C SER A 11 -4.90 -22.85 0.39
N ARG A 12 -3.59 -22.78 0.13
CA ARG A 12 -2.74 -21.58 0.21
C ARG A 12 -3.17 -20.43 -0.73
N LYS A 13 -4.46 -20.16 -0.86
CA LYS A 13 -5.02 -19.27 -1.88
C LYS A 13 -5.06 -17.78 -1.49
N ASP A 14 -4.56 -17.41 -0.32
CA ASP A 14 -4.67 -16.02 0.18
C ASP A 14 -3.34 -15.26 0.23
N ILE A 15 -2.26 -15.80 -0.38
CA ILE A 15 -1.02 -15.06 -0.56
C ILE A 15 -1.13 -14.28 -1.86
N ILE A 16 -1.17 -12.96 -1.74
CA ILE A 16 -1.08 -12.06 -2.89
C ILE A 16 0.39 -11.67 -3.02
N MET A 17 0.96 -11.84 -4.23
CA MET A 17 2.25 -11.26 -4.54
C MET A 17 2.00 -9.81 -4.99
N GLU A 18 2.33 -8.86 -4.13
CA GLU A 18 2.30 -7.43 -4.46
C GLU A 18 3.54 -7.08 -5.29
N ILE A 19 3.35 -6.61 -6.50
CA ILE A 19 4.40 -6.12 -7.41
C ILE A 19 4.12 -4.66 -7.70
N GLU A 20 4.93 -3.76 -7.17
CA GLU A 20 4.65 -2.33 -7.14
C GLU A 20 5.83 -1.51 -7.67
N ARG A 21 5.56 -0.52 -8.52
CA ARG A 21 6.47 0.57 -8.83
C ARG A 21 6.04 1.82 -8.07
N LYS A 22 7.02 2.58 -7.60
CA LYS A 22 6.81 3.79 -6.80
C LYS A 22 7.62 4.96 -7.34
N PHE A 23 6.96 6.11 -7.46
CA PHE A 23 7.55 7.32 -8.01
C PHE A 23 7.30 8.53 -7.10
N LEU A 24 8.31 9.35 -6.94
CA LEU A 24 8.17 10.66 -6.32
C LEU A 24 7.48 11.61 -7.31
N VAL A 25 6.60 12.45 -6.80
CA VAL A 25 5.89 13.46 -7.58
C VAL A 25 6.10 14.83 -6.94
N MET A 26 6.59 15.79 -7.72
CA MET A 26 6.79 17.18 -7.26
C MET A 26 5.64 18.09 -7.68
N THR A 27 5.09 17.85 -8.87
CA THR A 27 3.95 18.60 -9.41
C THR A 27 2.83 17.62 -9.73
N PRO A 28 1.68 17.72 -9.04
CA PRO A 28 0.59 16.80 -9.27
C PRO A 28 -0.01 17.01 -10.69
N PRO A 29 -0.62 15.96 -11.28
CA PRO A 29 -1.30 16.10 -12.56
C PRO A 29 -2.52 17.03 -12.42
N GLU A 30 -2.86 17.71 -13.52
CA GLU A 30 -4.03 18.58 -13.55
C GLU A 30 -5.31 17.81 -13.21
N ASN A 31 -6.20 18.45 -12.44
CA ASN A 31 -7.50 17.91 -12.06
C ASN A 31 -7.46 16.57 -11.31
N TYR A 32 -6.35 16.20 -10.66
CA TYR A 32 -6.26 14.94 -9.92
C TYR A 32 -7.35 14.80 -8.83
N GLU A 33 -7.82 15.90 -8.26
CA GLU A 33 -8.87 15.92 -7.24
C GLU A 33 -10.26 15.51 -7.77
N SER A 34 -10.43 15.42 -9.11
CA SER A 34 -11.66 14.94 -9.72
C SER A 34 -11.79 13.41 -9.76
N PHE A 35 -10.69 12.69 -9.50
CA PHE A 35 -10.68 11.24 -9.47
C PHE A 35 -11.18 10.68 -8.13
N PRO A 36 -11.64 9.42 -8.09
CA PRO A 36 -12.02 8.76 -6.84
C PRO A 36 -10.90 8.87 -5.80
N CYS A 37 -11.28 9.18 -4.56
CA CYS A 37 -10.35 9.42 -3.48
C CYS A 37 -10.70 8.56 -2.26
N HIS A 38 -9.67 7.97 -1.64
CA HIS A 38 -9.76 7.27 -0.35
C HIS A 38 -8.96 8.03 0.71
N GLU A 39 -9.54 8.15 1.90
CA GLU A 39 -8.84 8.67 3.09
C GLU A 39 -8.17 7.52 3.83
N ILE A 40 -6.86 7.60 4.01
CA ILE A 40 -6.06 6.55 4.63
C ILE A 40 -5.39 7.06 5.89
N GLU A 41 -5.58 6.32 6.98
CA GLU A 41 -4.81 6.43 8.21
C GLU A 41 -4.15 5.08 8.49
N GLN A 42 -2.85 5.07 8.74
CA GLN A 42 -2.13 3.82 8.97
C GLN A 42 -0.99 3.98 9.96
N ALA A 43 -0.68 2.89 10.66
CA ALA A 43 0.43 2.81 11.59
C ALA A 43 1.05 1.41 11.62
N TYR A 44 2.28 1.33 12.08
CA TYR A 44 3.09 0.11 12.06
C TYR A 44 3.27 -0.47 13.45
N LEU A 45 2.92 -1.74 13.63
CA LEU A 45 3.20 -2.52 14.85
C LEU A 45 4.60 -3.13 14.79
N CYS A 46 5.07 -3.42 13.58
CA CYS A 46 6.40 -3.93 13.29
C CYS A 46 6.75 -3.53 11.86
N THR A 47 8.01 -3.25 11.58
CA THR A 47 8.46 -2.88 10.24
C THR A 47 9.31 -3.96 9.58
N GLU A 48 9.68 -5.02 10.31
CA GLU A 48 10.46 -6.14 9.78
C GLU A 48 10.14 -7.44 10.54
N PRO A 49 9.23 -8.27 10.00
CA PRO A 49 8.38 -8.05 8.82
C PRO A 49 7.41 -6.88 9.02
N VAL A 50 6.86 -6.39 7.94
CA VAL A 50 5.85 -5.34 8.04
C VAL A 50 4.56 -5.89 8.63
N ILE A 51 4.14 -5.33 9.76
CA ILE A 51 2.81 -5.52 10.35
C ILE A 51 2.20 -4.13 10.52
N ARG A 52 1.16 -3.86 9.74
CA ARG A 52 0.51 -2.55 9.66
C ARG A 52 -0.97 -2.67 9.97
N VAL A 53 -1.52 -1.70 10.68
CA VAL A 53 -2.96 -1.48 10.76
C VAL A 53 -3.32 -0.28 9.89
N ARG A 54 -4.41 -0.40 9.12
CA ARG A 54 -4.90 0.65 8.22
C ARG A 54 -6.41 0.80 8.37
N LYS A 55 -6.83 2.04 8.40
CA LYS A 55 -8.19 2.44 8.12
C LYS A 55 -8.20 3.14 6.77
N GLU A 56 -9.05 2.68 5.88
CA GLU A 56 -9.28 3.23 4.56
C GLU A 56 -10.77 3.50 4.44
N ASP A 57 -11.13 4.77 4.45
CA ASP A 57 -12.52 5.23 4.62
C ASP A 57 -13.16 4.58 5.86
N ASP A 58 -14.15 3.71 5.67
CA ASP A 58 -14.83 2.97 6.74
C ASP A 58 -14.30 1.55 6.98
N THR A 59 -13.35 1.09 6.19
CA THR A 59 -12.80 -0.27 6.27
C THR A 59 -11.50 -0.28 7.06
N CYS A 60 -11.36 -1.25 7.96
CA CYS A 60 -10.17 -1.45 8.77
C CYS A 60 -9.57 -2.83 8.52
N TYR A 61 -8.24 -2.90 8.42
CA TYR A 61 -7.54 -4.16 8.24
C TYR A 61 -6.11 -4.12 8.76
N LEU A 62 -5.59 -5.33 9.07
CA LEU A 62 -4.19 -5.55 9.37
C LEU A 62 -3.52 -6.14 8.15
N THR A 63 -2.34 -5.62 7.79
CA THR A 63 -1.55 -6.10 6.67
C THR A 63 -0.22 -6.66 7.16
N TYR A 64 0.11 -7.86 6.72
CA TYR A 64 1.48 -8.40 6.74
C TYR A 64 2.11 -8.23 5.37
N LYS A 65 3.38 -7.78 5.32
CA LYS A 65 4.20 -7.80 4.10
C LYS A 65 5.57 -8.39 4.38
N SER A 66 6.01 -9.28 3.47
CA SER A 66 7.37 -9.83 3.50
C SER A 66 8.42 -8.79 3.08
N LYS A 67 9.70 -9.17 3.10
CA LYS A 67 10.78 -8.34 2.56
C LYS A 67 10.69 -8.27 1.03
N GLY A 68 11.10 -7.15 0.47
CA GLY A 68 11.17 -6.91 -0.97
C GLY A 68 11.05 -5.42 -1.30
N LEU A 69 11.52 -5.05 -2.49
CA LEU A 69 11.39 -3.69 -3.01
C LEU A 69 10.36 -3.62 -4.14
N LEU A 70 10.49 -4.48 -5.14
CA LEU A 70 9.54 -4.57 -6.26
C LEU A 70 8.41 -5.54 -5.96
N ALA A 71 8.71 -6.73 -5.43
CA ALA A 71 7.76 -7.80 -5.19
C ALA A 71 7.86 -8.34 -3.77
N ARG A 72 6.71 -8.55 -3.11
CA ARG A 72 6.62 -9.14 -1.77
C ARG A 72 5.29 -9.81 -1.54
N GLU A 73 5.28 -10.77 -0.63
CA GLU A 73 4.04 -11.40 -0.18
C GLU A 73 3.23 -10.41 0.67
N GLU A 74 1.93 -10.35 0.42
CA GLU A 74 0.99 -9.53 1.19
C GLU A 74 -0.18 -10.36 1.69
N TYR A 75 -0.58 -10.11 2.94
CA TYR A 75 -1.79 -10.63 3.57
C TYR A 75 -2.57 -9.51 4.21
N ASN A 76 -3.85 -9.39 3.88
CA ASN A 76 -4.78 -8.46 4.49
C ASN A 76 -5.82 -9.22 5.31
N LEU A 77 -5.92 -8.88 6.60
CA LEU A 77 -6.90 -9.44 7.54
C LEU A 77 -7.88 -8.35 7.95
N PRO A 78 -9.20 -8.58 7.78
CA PRO A 78 -10.19 -7.58 8.19
C PRO A 78 -10.18 -7.37 9.70
N LEU A 79 -10.36 -6.12 10.11
CA LEU A 79 -10.50 -5.71 11.50
C LEU A 79 -11.84 -5.02 11.73
N THR A 80 -12.38 -5.16 12.93
CA THR A 80 -13.43 -4.24 13.40
C THR A 80 -12.84 -2.88 13.72
N LYS A 81 -13.66 -1.84 13.78
CA LYS A 81 -13.22 -0.49 14.19
C LYS A 81 -12.62 -0.48 15.60
N GLU A 82 -13.18 -1.26 16.52
CA GLU A 82 -12.70 -1.42 17.89
C GLU A 82 -11.31 -2.08 17.91
N ALA A 83 -11.12 -3.16 17.14
CA ALA A 83 -9.82 -3.82 17.03
C ALA A 83 -8.77 -2.89 16.42
N TYR A 84 -9.12 -2.15 15.37
CA TYR A 84 -8.25 -1.15 14.77
C TYR A 84 -7.81 -0.08 15.78
N THR A 85 -8.77 0.52 16.51
CA THR A 85 -8.50 1.54 17.51
C THR A 85 -7.60 1.01 18.62
N HIS A 86 -7.84 -0.22 19.08
CA HIS A 86 -7.00 -0.87 20.09
C HIS A 86 -5.56 -1.09 19.58
N LEU A 87 -5.42 -1.65 18.39
CA LEU A 87 -4.09 -1.92 17.80
C LEU A 87 -3.34 -0.63 17.45
N LEU A 88 -4.04 0.43 17.06
CA LEU A 88 -3.43 1.74 16.81
C LEU A 88 -2.66 2.25 18.05
N THR A 89 -3.16 1.97 19.27
CA THR A 89 -2.45 2.33 20.52
C THR A 89 -1.16 1.55 20.76
N LYS A 90 -0.94 0.46 20.02
CA LYS A 90 0.27 -0.38 20.10
C LYS A 90 1.27 -0.09 19.01
N ALA A 91 0.94 0.84 18.10
CA ALA A 91 1.81 1.18 16.99
C ALA A 91 3.05 1.94 17.44
N ASP A 92 4.17 1.66 16.78
CA ASP A 92 5.42 2.39 16.93
C ASP A 92 5.54 3.49 15.87
N GLY A 93 6.16 4.61 16.25
CA GLY A 93 6.49 5.69 15.33
C GLY A 93 5.30 6.54 14.93
N ASN A 94 5.38 7.13 13.73
CA ASN A 94 4.39 8.08 13.24
C ASN A 94 3.15 7.36 12.70
N ILE A 95 1.98 7.92 12.99
CA ILE A 95 0.76 7.61 12.24
C ILE A 95 0.82 8.39 10.93
N LEU A 96 0.64 7.69 9.81
CA LEU A 96 0.63 8.29 8.48
C LEU A 96 -0.80 8.52 8.04
N THR A 97 -1.10 9.75 7.61
CA THR A 97 -2.37 10.12 7.01
C THR A 97 -2.15 10.61 5.59
N LYS A 98 -3.00 10.19 4.67
CA LYS A 98 -2.91 10.55 3.26
C LYS A 98 -4.26 10.41 2.56
N LYS A 99 -4.41 11.14 1.47
CA LYS A 99 -5.47 10.96 0.49
C LYS A 99 -4.91 10.20 -0.71
N ARG A 100 -5.57 9.15 -1.11
CA ARG A 100 -5.20 8.31 -2.26
C ARG A 100 -6.19 8.52 -3.39
N TYR A 101 -5.72 9.08 -4.48
CA TYR A 101 -6.50 9.27 -5.70
C TYR A 101 -6.22 8.14 -6.68
N LEU A 102 -7.29 7.59 -7.29
CA LEU A 102 -7.20 6.50 -8.25
C LEU A 102 -7.24 7.06 -9.66
N ILE A 103 -6.07 7.19 -10.29
CA ILE A 103 -5.91 7.81 -11.60
C ILE A 103 -5.66 6.73 -12.65
N PRO A 104 -6.53 6.57 -13.68
CA PRO A 104 -6.30 5.60 -14.75
C PRO A 104 -5.00 5.89 -15.51
N VAL A 105 -4.26 4.84 -15.86
CA VAL A 105 -3.08 4.97 -16.72
C VAL A 105 -3.52 5.11 -18.18
N PRO A 106 -3.15 6.18 -18.88
CA PRO A 106 -3.52 6.35 -20.30
C PRO A 106 -3.04 5.17 -21.15
N GLY A 107 -3.96 4.56 -21.91
CA GLY A 107 -3.67 3.44 -22.80
C GLY A 107 -3.46 2.08 -22.11
N ARG A 108 -3.64 2.00 -20.79
CA ARG A 108 -3.53 0.76 -19.99
C ARG A 108 -4.72 0.66 -19.05
N GLU A 109 -5.82 0.09 -19.54
CA GLU A 109 -7.06 -0.06 -18.74
C GLU A 109 -6.90 -1.01 -17.54
N ASP A 110 -5.88 -1.85 -17.58
CA ASP A 110 -5.50 -2.79 -16.52
C ASP A 110 -4.71 -2.15 -15.38
N LEU A 111 -4.22 -0.91 -15.55
CA LEU A 111 -3.38 -0.23 -14.57
C LEU A 111 -4.04 1.04 -14.03
N THR A 112 -3.86 1.25 -12.74
CA THR A 112 -4.29 2.46 -12.03
C THR A 112 -3.11 3.02 -11.25
N VAL A 113 -2.91 4.33 -11.32
CA VAL A 113 -2.00 5.03 -10.42
C VAL A 113 -2.72 5.27 -9.11
N GLU A 114 -2.18 4.77 -8.03
CA GLU A 114 -2.53 5.15 -6.67
C GLU A 114 -1.69 6.38 -6.29
N PHE A 115 -2.29 7.56 -6.46
CA PHE A 115 -1.62 8.82 -6.19
C PHE A 115 -1.86 9.27 -4.76
N ASP A 116 -0.84 9.18 -3.93
CA ASP A 116 -0.86 9.48 -2.50
C ASP A 116 -0.41 10.92 -2.22
N VAL A 117 -1.30 11.73 -1.67
CA VAL A 117 -1.02 13.06 -1.15
C VAL A 117 -0.99 12.98 0.36
N PHE A 118 0.19 13.09 0.94
CA PHE A 118 0.37 12.96 2.39
C PHE A 118 -0.09 14.20 3.14
N GLU A 119 -0.58 13.98 4.35
CA GLU A 119 -1.07 15.01 5.26
C GLU A 119 -0.26 15.01 6.57
N GLY A 120 -0.58 15.91 7.48
CA GLY A 120 0.03 15.99 8.80
C GLY A 120 1.54 16.23 8.74
N LYS A 121 2.31 15.39 9.43
CA LYS A 121 3.77 15.49 9.49
C LYS A 121 4.46 15.43 8.10
N PHE A 122 3.87 14.70 7.18
CA PHE A 122 4.42 14.50 5.84
C PHE A 122 3.71 15.33 4.77
N ALA A 123 2.98 16.38 5.17
CA ALA A 123 2.33 17.30 4.24
C ALA A 123 3.36 17.86 3.23
N GLY A 124 3.01 17.81 1.94
CA GLY A 124 3.89 18.19 0.83
C GLY A 124 4.59 17.00 0.16
N LEU A 125 4.63 15.83 0.79
CA LEU A 125 5.08 14.61 0.13
C LEU A 125 3.96 14.06 -0.77
N MET A 126 4.29 13.73 -2.00
CA MET A 126 3.40 13.08 -2.96
C MET A 126 4.11 11.90 -3.60
N LEU A 127 3.45 10.75 -3.62
CA LEU A 127 3.94 9.53 -4.23
C LEU A 127 2.91 8.96 -5.21
N ALA A 128 3.39 8.37 -6.29
CA ALA A 128 2.57 7.59 -7.20
C ALA A 128 2.99 6.13 -7.14
N GLU A 129 2.03 5.24 -6.90
CA GLU A 129 2.23 3.80 -6.82
C GLU A 129 1.43 3.13 -7.95
N ILE A 130 1.99 2.11 -8.59
CA ILE A 130 1.29 1.29 -9.58
C ILE A 130 1.56 -0.17 -9.25
N GLU A 131 0.49 -0.95 -9.10
CA GLU A 131 0.57 -2.40 -8.95
C GLU A 131 0.50 -3.10 -10.31
N PHE A 132 1.29 -4.16 -10.45
CA PHE A 132 1.40 -4.97 -11.66
C PHE A 132 1.09 -6.43 -11.37
N THR A 133 0.67 -7.15 -12.39
CA THR A 133 0.40 -8.59 -12.29
C THR A 133 1.65 -9.45 -12.46
N CYS A 134 2.73 -8.90 -13.05
CA CYS A 134 4.02 -9.58 -13.18
C CYS A 134 5.19 -8.60 -13.13
N GLU A 135 6.37 -9.09 -12.75
CA GLU A 135 7.58 -8.29 -12.62
C GLU A 135 8.10 -7.74 -13.95
N GLU A 136 7.93 -8.49 -15.04
CA GLU A 136 8.39 -8.08 -16.38
C GLU A 136 7.68 -6.79 -16.81
N ASP A 137 6.35 -6.77 -16.71
CA ASP A 137 5.55 -5.57 -17.03
C ASP A 137 5.93 -4.39 -16.12
N ALA A 138 6.13 -4.66 -14.83
CA ALA A 138 6.57 -3.63 -13.88
C ALA A 138 7.93 -3.03 -14.27
N ARG A 139 8.88 -3.85 -14.71
CA ARG A 139 10.23 -3.38 -15.10
C ARG A 139 10.24 -2.61 -16.40
N GLU A 140 9.38 -3.00 -17.35
CA GLU A 140 9.30 -2.38 -18.68
C GLU A 140 8.38 -1.15 -18.72
N PHE A 141 7.58 -0.92 -17.68
CA PHE A 141 6.63 0.19 -17.64
C PHE A 141 7.34 1.54 -17.76
N PRO A 142 7.06 2.35 -18.80
CA PRO A 142 7.63 3.68 -18.96
C PRO A 142 6.96 4.65 -17.97
N PRO A 143 7.74 5.41 -17.18
CA PRO A 143 7.18 6.41 -16.26
C PRO A 143 6.29 7.42 -17.00
N LEU A 144 5.19 7.81 -16.36
CA LEU A 144 4.33 8.87 -16.89
C LEU A 144 5.04 10.23 -16.79
N SER A 145 4.66 11.17 -17.66
CA SER A 145 5.32 12.48 -17.79
C SER A 145 5.33 13.33 -16.52
N TRP A 146 4.43 13.07 -15.59
CA TRP A 146 4.34 13.79 -14.31
C TRP A 146 4.99 13.04 -13.12
N PHE A 147 5.66 11.91 -13.40
CA PHE A 147 6.50 11.22 -12.41
C PHE A 147 7.90 11.82 -12.45
N ASP A 148 8.40 12.27 -11.30
CA ASP A 148 9.71 12.93 -11.26
C ASP A 148 10.86 11.95 -11.08
N ARG A 149 10.77 11.04 -10.13
CA ARG A 149 11.84 10.11 -9.81
C ARG A 149 11.30 8.74 -9.45
N ASP A 150 11.83 7.70 -10.07
CA ASP A 150 11.61 6.32 -9.65
C ASP A 150 12.32 6.06 -8.32
N VAL A 151 11.55 5.73 -7.29
CA VAL A 151 12.03 5.43 -5.94
C VAL A 151 11.74 3.99 -5.51
N THR A 152 11.30 3.15 -6.45
CA THR A 152 11.00 1.73 -6.23
C THR A 152 12.16 1.01 -5.55
N TRP A 153 13.36 1.25 -6.04
CA TRP A 153 14.56 0.49 -5.69
C TRP A 153 15.31 1.03 -4.48
N SER A 154 15.03 2.26 -4.08
CA SER A 154 15.71 2.90 -2.94
C SER A 154 15.17 2.45 -1.58
N GLY A 155 13.91 2.05 -1.52
CA GLY A 155 13.19 1.80 -0.27
C GLY A 155 13.00 3.04 0.62
N GLU A 156 13.50 4.20 0.19
CA GLU A 156 13.54 5.44 0.97
C GLU A 156 12.13 5.94 1.33
N TYR A 157 11.19 5.79 0.40
CA TYR A 157 9.81 6.24 0.54
C TYR A 157 8.82 5.10 0.87
N GLN A 158 9.30 3.96 1.36
CA GLN A 158 8.40 2.98 1.92
C GLN A 158 7.68 3.56 3.14
N ASN A 159 6.36 3.36 3.23
CA ASN A 159 5.57 3.91 4.33
C ASN A 159 6.07 3.42 5.70
N SER A 160 6.57 2.18 5.78
CA SER A 160 7.21 1.64 6.99
C SER A 160 8.45 2.42 7.42
N ARG A 161 9.19 2.97 6.47
CA ARG A 161 10.35 3.82 6.75
C ARG A 161 9.92 5.22 7.16
N LEU A 162 8.93 5.80 6.48
CA LEU A 162 8.35 7.10 6.87
C LEU A 162 7.82 7.08 8.30
N SER A 163 7.23 5.96 8.73
CA SER A 163 6.71 5.82 10.10
C SER A 163 7.78 5.97 11.18
N LYS A 164 9.05 5.72 10.85
CA LYS A 164 10.20 5.80 11.77
C LYS A 164 10.99 7.11 11.68
N MET A 165 10.63 8.01 10.78
CA MET A 165 11.32 9.30 10.66
C MET A 165 11.08 10.17 11.91
N PRO A 166 12.13 10.85 12.42
CA PRO A 166 12.04 11.70 13.59
C PRO A 166 11.12 12.91 13.39
#